data_062a0f38d03fd67f3bf97f25560cffdf
#
_entry.id   062a0f38d03fd67f3bf97f25560cffdf
#
_cell.length_a   1.000
_cell.length_b   1.000
_cell.length_c   1.000
_cell.angle_alpha   90.00
_cell.angle_beta   90.00
_cell.angle_gamma   90.00
#
_symmetry.space_group_name_H-M   'P 1'
#
loop_
_entity.id
_entity.type
_entity.pdbx_description
1 polymer ?
#
loop_
_entity_poly.entity_id
_entity_poly.type
_entity_poly.pdbx_seq_one_letter_code
_entity_poly.pdbx_strand_id
1 'polypeptide(L)'
;LFISDAYIQKLDIKNDQNKKYSISVRDGVGLTEGKTAIPGAKYDYEVVETGKAVIRIEKVIRAQDENSDGVEEIRELLSAVQQGAIRFGFKKNRGLGRLRINKVYKWEFASGKESAEDWVCYCSETEEERRKRPGCLWKDWEKQEVSAQKYVSITIPLKLTGGISIRKYST
;
A
#
# COMPACT_ATOMS: atom_id res chain seq x y z
N LEU A 1 -1.99 17.19 3.85
CA LEU A 1 -2.28 15.79 3.57
C LEU A 1 -2.40 15.01 4.88
N PHE A 2 -3.48 14.28 5.06
CA PHE A 2 -3.70 13.34 6.16
C PHE A 2 -3.82 11.93 5.61
N ILE A 3 -3.17 10.97 6.26
CA ILE A 3 -3.25 9.55 5.91
C ILE A 3 -3.67 8.80 7.17
N SER A 4 -4.78 8.08 7.08
CA SER A 4 -5.30 7.30 8.21
C SER A 4 -4.49 6.01 8.44
N ASP A 5 -4.66 5.42 9.61
CA ASP A 5 -4.24 4.06 9.86
C ASP A 5 -4.96 3.07 8.92
N ALA A 6 -4.25 2.04 8.52
CA ALA A 6 -4.77 0.97 7.69
C ALA A 6 -4.94 -0.32 8.49
N TYR A 7 -6.18 -0.66 8.84
CA TYR A 7 -6.48 -1.91 9.52
C TYR A 7 -6.65 -3.04 8.52
N ILE A 8 -5.97 -4.16 8.76
CA ILE A 8 -6.10 -5.35 7.93
C ILE A 8 -7.47 -5.98 8.17
N GLN A 9 -8.27 -6.05 7.12
CA GLN A 9 -9.63 -6.58 7.16
C GLN A 9 -9.64 -8.10 7.07
N LYS A 10 -10.71 -8.73 7.59
CA LYS A 10 -10.96 -10.16 7.39
C LYS A 10 -10.95 -10.49 5.90
N LEU A 11 -10.21 -11.51 5.52
CA LEU A 11 -10.37 -12.14 4.21
C LEU A 11 -11.59 -13.06 4.29
N ASP A 12 -12.58 -12.85 3.41
CA ASP A 12 -13.67 -13.80 3.17
C ASP A 12 -13.12 -15.00 2.39
N ILE A 13 -12.39 -15.85 3.06
CA ILE A 13 -12.00 -17.16 2.53
C ILE A 13 -13.12 -18.10 2.93
N LYS A 14 -13.85 -18.62 1.94
CA LYS A 14 -15.07 -19.44 2.10
C LYS A 14 -14.94 -20.65 3.04
N ASN A 15 -13.74 -21.02 3.48
CA ASN A 15 -13.49 -22.21 4.29
C ASN A 15 -12.83 -21.95 5.67
N ASP A 16 -12.50 -20.72 6.03
CA ASP A 16 -11.89 -20.45 7.34
C ASP A 16 -12.44 -19.16 7.92
N GLN A 17 -13.54 -19.29 8.65
CA GLN A 17 -14.35 -18.15 9.15
C GLN A 17 -13.61 -17.20 10.10
N ASN A 18 -12.36 -17.49 10.50
CA ASN A 18 -11.63 -16.74 11.51
C ASN A 18 -10.34 -16.04 11.03
N LYS A 19 -9.83 -16.31 9.83
CA LYS A 19 -8.57 -15.69 9.39
C LYS A 19 -8.79 -14.37 8.68
N LYS A 20 -8.32 -13.29 9.30
CA LYS A 20 -8.31 -11.94 8.71
C LYS A 20 -7.20 -11.76 7.68
N TYR A 21 -6.14 -12.52 7.81
CA TYR A 21 -4.92 -12.44 7.03
C TYR A 21 -4.10 -13.71 7.24
N SER A 22 -3.17 -13.98 6.36
CA SER A 22 -2.19 -15.05 6.52
C SER A 22 -0.90 -14.46 7.09
N ILE A 23 -0.42 -15.04 8.20
CA ILE A 23 0.87 -14.69 8.80
C ILE A 23 1.80 -15.88 8.65
N SER A 24 3.05 -15.62 8.29
CA SER A 24 4.14 -16.57 8.38
C SER A 24 5.22 -16.07 9.33
N VAL A 25 5.88 -16.99 10.03
CA VAL A 25 7.05 -16.69 10.85
C VAL A 25 8.30 -16.94 10.02
N ARG A 26 9.23 -16.02 10.07
CA ARG A 26 10.51 -16.10 9.35
C ARG A 26 11.68 -15.89 10.29
N ASP A 27 12.72 -16.67 10.10
CA ASP A 27 13.96 -16.54 10.83
C ASP A 27 14.78 -15.34 10.36
N GLY A 28 15.40 -14.67 11.31
CA GLY A 28 16.40 -13.66 11.09
C GLY A 28 17.66 -13.95 11.93
N VAL A 29 18.78 -13.41 11.50
CA VAL A 29 20.03 -13.47 12.25
C VAL A 29 20.73 -12.12 12.19
N GLY A 30 21.24 -11.66 13.32
CA GLY A 30 22.11 -10.50 13.37
C GLY A 30 23.47 -10.83 12.75
N LEU A 31 23.98 -9.90 11.92
CA LEU A 31 25.27 -10.04 11.26
C LEU A 31 26.22 -8.96 11.76
N THR A 32 27.50 -9.30 11.87
CA THR A 32 28.61 -8.36 12.03
C THR A 32 28.81 -7.54 10.74
N GLU A 33 29.65 -6.52 10.78
CA GLU A 33 30.08 -5.79 9.59
C GLU A 33 30.71 -6.71 8.53
N GLY A 34 31.45 -7.74 8.96
CA GLY A 34 31.99 -8.78 8.10
C GLY A 34 30.97 -9.83 7.60
N LYS A 35 29.65 -9.60 7.82
CA LYS A 35 28.56 -10.48 7.44
C LYS A 35 28.60 -11.89 8.04
N THR A 36 29.31 -12.07 9.14
CA THR A 36 29.27 -13.30 9.94
C THR A 36 28.14 -13.23 10.98
N ALA A 37 27.52 -14.37 11.28
CA ALA A 37 26.46 -14.42 12.28
C ALA A 37 26.97 -14.06 13.67
N ILE A 38 26.26 -13.19 14.36
CA ILE A 38 26.56 -12.87 15.76
C ILE A 38 26.00 -14.02 16.62
N PRO A 39 26.81 -14.64 17.50
CA PRO A 39 26.34 -15.68 18.39
C PRO A 39 25.15 -15.21 19.25
N GLY A 40 24.08 -16.00 19.30
CA GLY A 40 22.87 -15.67 20.06
C GLY A 40 21.94 -14.61 19.44
N ALA A 41 22.27 -14.05 18.28
CA ALA A 41 21.48 -13.03 17.62
C ALA A 41 20.46 -13.59 16.58
N LYS A 42 20.01 -14.83 16.78
CA LYS A 42 18.89 -15.38 16.03
C LYS A 42 17.58 -14.79 16.58
N TYR A 43 16.70 -14.37 15.71
CA TYR A 43 15.38 -13.86 16.04
C TYR A 43 14.34 -14.28 15.02
N ASP A 44 13.11 -14.39 15.43
CA ASP A 44 11.98 -14.67 14.57
C ASP A 44 11.17 -13.39 14.37
N TYR A 45 10.53 -13.27 13.22
CA TYR A 45 9.64 -12.15 12.94
C TYR A 45 8.44 -12.62 12.11
N GLU A 46 7.31 -12.02 12.40
CA GLU A 46 6.07 -12.30 11.69
C GLU A 46 5.99 -11.47 10.40
N VAL A 47 5.47 -12.10 9.34
CA VAL A 47 5.21 -11.46 8.05
C VAL A 47 3.77 -11.69 7.67
N VAL A 48 3.07 -10.62 7.35
CA VAL A 48 1.74 -10.71 6.72
C VAL A 48 1.94 -11.08 5.26
N GLU A 49 1.55 -12.29 4.88
CA GLU A 49 1.67 -12.80 3.51
C GLU A 49 0.52 -12.30 2.64
N THR A 50 -0.69 -12.34 3.17
CA THR A 50 -1.89 -11.91 2.48
C THR A 50 -2.82 -11.15 3.42
N GLY A 51 -3.51 -10.15 2.89
CA GLY A 51 -4.46 -9.35 3.64
C GLY A 51 -5.08 -8.29 2.75
N LYS A 52 -6.16 -7.68 3.22
CA LYS A 52 -6.76 -6.49 2.61
C LYS A 52 -6.79 -5.38 3.66
N ALA A 53 -6.50 -4.17 3.24
CA ALA A 53 -6.62 -2.99 4.09
C ALA A 53 -7.29 -1.85 3.32
N VAL A 54 -7.88 -0.93 4.05
CA VAL A 54 -8.42 0.32 3.52
C VAL A 54 -7.58 1.46 4.09
N ILE A 55 -7.11 2.31 3.23
CA ILE A 55 -6.36 3.52 3.59
C ILE A 55 -7.22 4.71 3.15
N ARG A 56 -7.39 5.67 4.04
CA ARG A 56 -8.05 6.94 3.75
C ARG A 56 -6.98 8.02 3.60
N ILE A 57 -7.04 8.77 2.52
CA ILE A 57 -6.16 9.90 2.24
C ILE A 57 -7.04 11.13 2.11
N GLU A 58 -6.75 12.18 2.87
CA GLU A 58 -7.44 13.45 2.82
C GLU A 58 -6.47 14.56 2.48
N LYS A 59 -6.85 15.41 1.55
CA LYS A 59 -6.10 16.63 1.22
C LYS A 59 -7.04 17.83 1.31
N VAL A 60 -6.68 18.78 2.13
CA VAL A 60 -7.33 20.09 2.16
C VAL A 60 -6.57 20.99 1.19
N ILE A 61 -7.27 21.51 0.20
CA ILE A 61 -6.75 22.47 -0.77
C ILE A 61 -7.23 23.86 -0.32
N ARG A 62 -6.32 24.79 -0.09
CA ARG A 62 -6.64 26.16 0.27
C ARG A 62 -6.67 27.03 -0.97
N ALA A 63 -7.46 28.11 -0.96
CA ALA A 63 -7.54 29.04 -2.09
C ALA A 63 -6.18 29.63 -2.52
N GLN A 64 -5.20 29.64 -1.61
CA GLN A 64 -3.84 30.09 -1.91
C GLN A 64 -3.01 29.07 -2.67
N ASP A 65 -3.45 27.80 -2.71
CA ASP A 65 -2.75 26.67 -3.33
C ASP A 65 -3.35 26.35 -4.72
N GLU A 66 -4.04 27.29 -5.36
CA GLU A 66 -4.77 27.11 -6.63
C GLU A 66 -3.92 26.53 -7.78
N ASN A 67 -2.59 26.61 -7.68
CA ASN A 67 -1.67 26.03 -8.66
C ASN A 67 -1.27 24.58 -8.36
N SER A 68 -1.67 24.00 -7.21
CA SER A 68 -1.40 22.60 -6.92
C SER A 68 -2.59 21.74 -7.31
N ASP A 69 -2.47 20.94 -8.36
CA ASP A 69 -3.43 19.89 -8.65
C ASP A 69 -3.31 18.79 -7.61
N GLY A 70 -4.02 18.97 -6.49
CA GLY A 70 -3.99 18.04 -5.38
C GLY A 70 -4.45 16.63 -5.73
N VAL A 71 -5.24 16.50 -6.78
CA VAL A 71 -5.69 15.23 -7.33
C VAL A 71 -4.53 14.54 -8.04
N GLU A 72 -3.73 15.30 -8.77
CA GLU A 72 -2.61 14.76 -9.54
C GLU A 72 -1.50 14.23 -8.63
N GLU A 73 -1.18 14.93 -7.54
CA GLU A 73 -0.21 14.44 -6.55
C GLU A 73 -0.65 13.10 -5.92
N ILE A 74 -1.94 12.96 -5.59
CA ILE A 74 -2.50 11.71 -5.07
C ILE A 74 -2.42 10.61 -6.14
N ARG A 75 -2.72 10.93 -7.40
CA ARG A 75 -2.62 10.00 -8.53
C ARG A 75 -1.18 9.48 -8.69
N GLU A 76 -0.19 10.35 -8.63
CA GLU A 76 1.22 9.98 -8.67
C GLU A 76 1.62 9.05 -7.51
N LEU A 77 1.18 9.38 -6.29
CA LEU A 77 1.40 8.54 -5.12
C LEU A 77 0.82 7.14 -5.29
N LEU A 78 -0.46 7.05 -5.70
CA LEU A 78 -1.14 5.77 -5.93
C LEU A 78 -0.45 4.96 -7.03
N SER A 79 -0.07 5.60 -8.13
CA SER A 79 0.65 4.96 -9.23
C SER A 79 2.02 4.42 -8.78
N ALA A 80 2.76 5.17 -7.97
CA ALA A 80 4.04 4.73 -7.41
C ALA A 80 3.89 3.53 -6.46
N VAL A 81 2.81 3.47 -5.68
CA VAL A 81 2.46 2.31 -4.85
C VAL A 81 2.14 1.10 -5.71
N GLN A 82 1.30 1.26 -6.73
CA GLN A 82 0.88 0.18 -7.63
C GLN A 82 2.06 -0.43 -8.38
N GLN A 83 2.98 0.39 -8.82
CA GLN A 83 4.21 -0.05 -9.51
C GLN A 83 5.25 -0.65 -8.56
N GLY A 84 5.06 -0.51 -7.24
CA GLY A 84 5.98 -1.01 -6.23
C GLY A 84 7.22 -0.15 -6.02
N ALA A 85 7.21 1.09 -6.51
CA ALA A 85 8.23 2.10 -6.22
C ALA A 85 8.16 2.51 -4.75
N ILE A 86 6.95 2.60 -4.19
CA ILE A 86 6.73 2.79 -2.76
C ILE A 86 6.37 1.45 -2.13
N ARG A 87 7.08 1.11 -1.05
CA ARG A 87 6.86 -0.10 -0.27
C ARG A 87 6.64 0.24 1.20
N PHE A 88 5.86 -0.56 1.88
CA PHE A 88 5.46 -0.35 3.26
C PHE A 88 6.09 -1.36 4.21
N GLY A 89 6.29 -0.96 5.45
CA GLY A 89 6.78 -1.82 6.52
C GLY A 89 8.29 -2.04 6.53
N PHE A 90 8.71 -3.11 7.20
CA PHE A 90 10.11 -3.45 7.44
C PHE A 90 10.69 -4.34 6.33
N LYS A 91 12.01 -4.35 6.18
CA LYS A 91 12.75 -5.19 5.20
C LYS A 91 12.32 -4.99 3.73
N LYS A 92 11.97 -3.76 3.35
CA LYS A 92 11.56 -3.39 1.99
C LYS A 92 12.55 -3.83 0.90
N ASN A 93 13.84 -3.80 1.21
CA ASN A 93 14.92 -4.22 0.31
C ASN A 93 14.99 -5.75 0.09
N ARG A 94 14.23 -6.52 0.86
CA ARG A 94 14.14 -7.99 0.74
C ARG A 94 12.85 -8.46 0.07
N GLY A 95 12.20 -7.59 -0.70
CA GLY A 95 10.99 -7.90 -1.46
C GLY A 95 9.67 -7.75 -0.70
N LEU A 96 9.73 -7.43 0.61
CA LEU A 96 8.53 -7.21 1.42
C LEU A 96 7.90 -5.83 1.18
N GLY A 97 6.66 -5.68 1.62
CA GLY A 97 5.95 -4.40 1.66
C GLY A 97 5.33 -3.95 0.35
N ARG A 98 5.22 -4.82 -0.66
CA ARG A 98 4.51 -4.49 -1.90
C ARG A 98 3.00 -4.57 -1.67
N LEU A 99 2.30 -3.51 -2.03
CA LEU A 99 0.86 -3.46 -2.04
C LEU A 99 0.33 -3.45 -3.47
N ARG A 100 -0.89 -3.95 -3.64
CA ARG A 100 -1.66 -3.84 -4.88
C ARG A 100 -2.94 -3.09 -4.56
N ILE A 101 -3.24 -2.05 -5.32
CA ILE A 101 -4.46 -1.28 -5.19
C ILE A 101 -5.54 -1.97 -6.03
N ASN A 102 -6.66 -2.32 -5.39
CA ASN A 102 -7.76 -2.99 -6.06
C ASN A 102 -8.83 -2.00 -6.55
N LYS A 103 -9.17 -1.02 -5.70
CA LYS A 103 -10.20 -0.01 -5.99
C LYS A 103 -9.82 1.28 -5.29
N VAL A 104 -10.08 2.39 -5.95
CA VAL A 104 -9.95 3.72 -5.39
C VAL A 104 -11.31 4.40 -5.46
N TYR A 105 -11.70 5.01 -4.34
CA TYR A 105 -12.90 5.83 -4.24
C TYR A 105 -12.46 7.26 -3.99
N LYS A 106 -13.09 8.21 -4.65
CA LYS A 106 -12.78 9.63 -4.54
C LYS A 106 -14.04 10.43 -4.24
N TRP A 107 -13.93 11.35 -3.32
CA TRP A 107 -14.97 12.33 -3.00
C TRP A 107 -14.33 13.70 -2.97
N GLU A 108 -14.99 14.67 -3.56
CA GLU A 108 -14.55 16.06 -3.61
C GLU A 108 -15.64 16.94 -3.01
N PHE A 109 -15.24 17.83 -2.12
CA PHE A 109 -16.14 18.76 -1.47
C PHE A 109 -15.59 20.18 -1.70
N ALA A 110 -16.35 20.98 -2.46
CA ALA A 110 -15.99 22.36 -2.72
C ALA A 110 -16.32 23.26 -1.50
N SER A 111 -15.83 24.48 -1.49
CA SER A 111 -16.28 25.49 -0.53
C SER A 111 -17.70 25.96 -0.88
N GLY A 112 -18.58 26.06 0.11
CA GLY A 112 -19.96 26.51 -0.05
C GLY A 112 -20.92 25.81 0.89
N LYS A 113 -22.12 26.37 1.07
CA LYS A 113 -23.09 25.87 2.06
C LYS A 113 -23.56 24.45 1.72
N GLU A 114 -23.98 24.19 0.48
CA GLU A 114 -24.45 22.87 0.04
C GLU A 114 -23.36 21.81 0.15
N SER A 115 -22.15 22.15 -0.20
CA SER A 115 -21.01 21.24 -0.06
C SER A 115 -20.61 20.99 1.39
N ALA A 116 -20.79 21.97 2.27
CA ALA A 116 -20.57 21.79 3.71
C ALA A 116 -21.61 20.83 4.31
N GLU A 117 -22.87 20.94 3.91
CA GLU A 117 -23.92 20.00 4.33
C GLU A 117 -23.64 18.58 3.84
N ASP A 118 -23.21 18.42 2.58
CA ASP A 118 -22.82 17.11 2.02
C ASP A 118 -21.58 16.53 2.72
N TRP A 119 -20.61 17.37 3.09
CA TRP A 119 -19.47 16.96 3.91
C TRP A 119 -19.88 16.43 5.28
N VAL A 120 -20.80 17.12 5.96
CA VAL A 120 -21.33 16.68 7.27
C VAL A 120 -22.03 15.33 7.14
N CYS A 121 -22.87 15.17 6.11
CA CYS A 121 -23.51 13.88 5.81
C CYS A 121 -22.48 12.79 5.57
N TYR A 122 -21.48 13.05 4.72
CA TYR A 122 -20.39 12.12 4.44
C TYR A 122 -19.63 11.73 5.73
N CYS A 123 -19.38 12.66 6.65
CA CYS A 123 -18.70 12.36 7.90
C CYS A 123 -19.51 11.43 8.81
N SER A 124 -20.84 11.50 8.77
CA SER A 124 -21.72 10.65 9.56
C SER A 124 -21.96 9.26 8.96
N GLU A 125 -21.69 9.07 7.66
CA GLU A 125 -21.88 7.82 6.96
C GLU A 125 -20.82 6.76 7.31
N THR A 126 -21.23 5.51 7.26
CA THR A 126 -20.33 4.37 7.32
C THR A 126 -19.53 4.23 6.02
N GLU A 127 -18.43 3.48 6.03
CA GLU A 127 -17.66 3.21 4.80
C GLU A 127 -18.50 2.55 3.70
N GLU A 128 -19.44 1.69 4.05
CA GLU A 128 -20.32 1.03 3.09
C GLU A 128 -21.25 2.00 2.41
N GLU A 129 -21.83 2.94 3.14
CA GLU A 129 -22.70 3.99 2.63
C GLU A 129 -21.92 4.94 1.72
N ARG A 130 -20.74 5.38 2.12
CA ARG A 130 -19.86 6.22 1.30
C ARG A 130 -19.54 5.59 -0.05
N ARG A 131 -19.27 4.29 -0.07
CA ARG A 131 -18.99 3.54 -1.32
C ARG A 131 -20.20 3.41 -2.26
N LYS A 132 -21.39 3.59 -1.76
CA LYS A 132 -22.63 3.58 -2.55
C LYS A 132 -22.97 4.92 -3.17
N ARG A 133 -22.28 6.00 -2.79
CA ARG A 133 -22.49 7.32 -3.38
C ARG A 133 -22.20 7.27 -4.88
N PRO A 134 -23.04 7.90 -5.72
CA PRO A 134 -22.86 7.88 -7.16
C PRO A 134 -21.54 8.54 -7.57
N GLY A 135 -20.86 7.95 -8.56
CA GLY A 135 -19.63 8.51 -9.12
C GLY A 135 -18.38 8.41 -8.24
N CYS A 136 -18.46 7.80 -7.05
CA CYS A 136 -17.31 7.74 -6.13
C CYS A 136 -16.19 6.80 -6.60
N LEU A 137 -16.45 5.81 -7.44
CA LEU A 137 -15.42 4.92 -7.96
C LEU A 137 -14.53 5.65 -8.97
N TRP A 138 -13.29 5.91 -8.58
CA TRP A 138 -12.30 6.55 -9.44
C TRP A 138 -11.62 5.51 -10.33
N LYS A 139 -12.01 5.44 -11.60
CA LYS A 139 -11.52 4.44 -12.56
C LYS A 139 -10.17 4.83 -13.17
N ASP A 140 -9.96 6.12 -13.42
CA ASP A 140 -8.80 6.66 -14.11
C ASP A 140 -7.72 7.16 -13.16
N TRP A 141 -7.59 6.53 -12.00
CA TRP A 141 -6.61 6.93 -10.99
C TRP A 141 -5.18 6.51 -11.37
N GLU A 142 -5.04 5.45 -12.12
CA GLU A 142 -3.74 4.93 -12.54
C GLU A 142 -3.23 5.70 -13.75
N LYS A 143 -2.11 6.38 -13.60
CA LYS A 143 -1.40 6.95 -14.74
C LYS A 143 -0.77 5.85 -15.58
N GLN A 144 -1.00 5.86 -16.87
CA GLN A 144 -0.36 4.94 -17.82
C GLN A 144 1.15 5.16 -17.91
N GLU A 145 1.61 6.39 -17.68
CA GLU A 145 3.02 6.76 -17.67
C GLU A 145 3.35 7.48 -16.36
N VAL A 146 3.88 6.76 -15.37
CA VAL A 146 4.67 7.44 -14.34
C VAL A 146 5.94 7.87 -15.06
N SER A 147 6.19 9.16 -15.08
CA SER A 147 7.42 9.69 -15.68
C SER A 147 8.60 8.96 -15.03
N ALA A 148 9.18 8.05 -15.79
CA ALA A 148 10.23 7.12 -15.35
C ALA A 148 11.57 7.82 -15.06
N GLN A 149 11.57 9.12 -14.85
CA GLN A 149 12.77 9.95 -14.83
C GLN A 149 13.73 9.74 -13.68
N LYS A 150 13.41 8.89 -12.71
CA LYS A 150 14.31 8.68 -11.55
C LYS A 150 14.74 7.24 -11.33
N TYR A 151 14.37 6.31 -12.17
CA TYR A 151 14.75 4.91 -12.02
C TYR A 151 15.51 4.42 -13.25
N VAL A 152 16.74 3.98 -13.04
CA VAL A 152 17.49 3.24 -14.04
C VAL A 152 17.17 1.77 -13.84
N SER A 153 16.57 1.11 -14.84
CA SER A 153 16.38 -0.32 -14.86
C SER A 153 17.56 -0.97 -15.56
N ILE A 154 18.26 -1.83 -14.85
CA ILE A 154 19.34 -2.63 -15.40
C ILE A 154 18.90 -4.09 -15.42
N THR A 155 18.80 -4.68 -16.60
CA THR A 155 18.51 -6.10 -16.76
C THR A 155 19.83 -6.83 -16.97
N ILE A 156 20.19 -7.71 -16.03
CA ILE A 156 21.40 -8.51 -16.09
C ILE A 156 20.98 -9.96 -16.37
N PRO A 157 21.27 -10.52 -17.54
CA PRO A 157 21.05 -11.94 -17.78
C PRO A 157 22.07 -12.76 -16.99
N LEU A 158 21.57 -13.65 -16.14
CA LEU A 158 22.40 -14.52 -15.32
C LEU A 158 22.27 -15.95 -15.79
N LYS A 159 23.38 -16.64 -15.99
CA LYS A 159 23.41 -18.09 -16.24
C LYS A 159 23.81 -18.78 -14.95
N LEU A 160 23.00 -19.69 -14.49
CA LEU A 160 23.31 -20.56 -13.37
C LEU A 160 24.35 -21.60 -13.78
N THR A 161 25.51 -21.59 -13.12
CA THR A 161 26.57 -22.59 -13.31
C THR A 161 26.74 -23.53 -12.12
N GLY A 162 25.92 -23.37 -11.09
CA GLY A 162 25.91 -24.19 -9.87
C GLY A 162 24.50 -24.28 -9.28
N GLY A 163 24.35 -24.96 -8.17
CA GLY A 163 23.09 -25.11 -7.46
C GLY A 163 22.66 -23.80 -6.76
N ILE A 164 21.37 -23.47 -6.83
CA ILE A 164 20.74 -22.45 -6.00
C ILE A 164 19.92 -23.11 -4.91
N SER A 165 20.14 -22.71 -3.67
CA SER A 165 19.28 -23.10 -2.56
C SER A 165 18.13 -22.09 -2.41
N ILE A 166 16.91 -22.55 -2.61
CA ILE A 166 15.71 -21.76 -2.37
C ILE A 166 15.02 -22.32 -1.14
N ARG A 167 14.90 -21.51 -0.08
CA ARG A 167 14.10 -21.90 1.09
C ARG A 167 12.62 -21.64 0.78
N LYS A 168 11.84 -22.70 0.80
CA LYS A 168 10.38 -22.61 0.84
C LYS A 168 9.94 -22.88 2.28
N TYR A 169 9.26 -21.91 2.88
CA TYR A 169 8.63 -22.12 4.17
C TYR A 169 7.27 -22.76 3.91
N SER A 170 7.05 -23.97 4.43
CA SER A 170 5.73 -24.57 4.47
C SER A 170 4.90 -23.86 5.53
N THR A 171 3.75 -23.36 5.16
CA THR A 171 2.70 -22.90 6.07
C THR A 171 2.01 -24.09 6.69
#